data_7d8a3930051e5cad2fd3c463a41e3e5a
#
_entry.id   7d8a3930051e5cad2fd3c463a41e3e5a
#
_cell.length_a   1.000
_cell.length_b   1.000
_cell.length_c   1.000
_cell.angle_alpha   90.00
_cell.angle_beta   90.00
_cell.angle_gamma   90.00
#
_symmetry.space_group_name_H-M   'P 1'
#
loop_
_entity.id
_entity.type
_entity.pdbx_description
1 polymer ?
#
loop_
_entity_poly.entity_id
_entity_poly.type
_entity_poly.pdbx_seq_one_letter_code
_entity_poly.pdbx_strand_id
1 'polypeptide(L)'
;MTHAAAFGELTGQDVVVDQLERAVSAAASGAGTMHAWLFTGPPGSGRSVAARAFAAALLCGEQGCGQCASCHLVAAGTHPDVLLVRPDGLSYGVRQTRDLVLKAATAPVLGRWRIVLFEDADRATEQAANALLKAIEEPSPRTIWLLCAPYADDLPTTIRSRCRLVTLRTPRTDAVARTLEHEGV
;
A
#
# COMPACT_ATOMS: atom_id res chain seq x y z
N MET A 1 13.18 12.70 -14.50
CA MET A 1 12.80 13.24 -13.18
C MET A 1 13.31 12.26 -12.14
N THR A 2 13.95 12.73 -11.08
CA THR A 2 14.47 11.84 -10.04
C THR A 2 13.36 11.61 -9.04
N HIS A 3 12.86 10.37 -8.95
CA HIS A 3 11.86 9.97 -7.98
C HIS A 3 12.46 9.82 -6.57
N ALA A 4 11.60 9.86 -5.55
CA ALA A 4 12.02 9.63 -4.18
C ALA A 4 12.58 8.21 -4.01
N ALA A 5 13.64 8.08 -3.20
CA ALA A 5 14.41 6.83 -3.06
C ALA A 5 13.54 5.63 -2.62
N ALA A 6 12.47 5.87 -1.86
CA ALA A 6 11.53 4.82 -1.46
C ALA A 6 10.86 4.11 -2.65
N PHE A 7 10.78 4.74 -3.82
CA PHE A 7 10.19 4.17 -5.03
C PHE A 7 11.23 3.56 -5.99
N GLY A 8 12.49 3.50 -5.61
CA GLY A 8 13.60 3.03 -6.47
C GLY A 8 13.43 1.62 -7.05
N GLU A 9 12.72 0.72 -6.34
CA GLU A 9 12.43 -0.63 -6.80
C GLU A 9 11.33 -0.70 -7.87
N LEU A 10 10.61 0.40 -8.15
CA LEU A 10 9.48 0.42 -9.10
C LEU A 10 9.93 0.73 -10.52
N THR A 11 10.79 -0.11 -11.06
CA THR A 11 11.35 0.06 -12.40
C THR A 11 10.27 0.04 -13.48
N GLY A 12 10.25 1.06 -14.34
CA GLY A 12 9.30 1.18 -15.46
C GLY A 12 7.86 1.51 -15.05
N GLN A 13 7.65 2.02 -13.83
CA GLN A 13 6.33 2.41 -13.29
C GLN A 13 6.22 3.94 -13.08
N ASP A 14 6.90 4.74 -13.88
CA ASP A 14 7.03 6.20 -13.67
C ASP A 14 5.70 6.91 -13.46
N VAL A 15 4.66 6.55 -14.23
CA VAL A 15 3.30 7.11 -14.09
C VAL A 15 2.69 6.81 -12.73
N VAL A 16 2.93 5.59 -12.22
CA VAL A 16 2.47 5.16 -10.90
C VAL A 16 3.24 5.92 -9.82
N VAL A 17 4.55 6.01 -9.94
CA VAL A 17 5.41 6.75 -8.99
C VAL A 17 4.98 8.21 -8.93
N ASP A 18 4.81 8.90 -10.06
CA ASP A 18 4.31 10.28 -10.12
C ASP A 18 2.94 10.45 -9.41
N GLN A 19 2.04 9.47 -9.57
CA GLN A 19 0.74 9.48 -8.90
C GLN A 19 0.90 9.39 -7.37
N LEU A 20 1.77 8.51 -6.89
CA LEU A 20 2.01 8.27 -5.47
C LEU A 20 2.75 9.44 -4.82
N GLU A 21 3.76 10.01 -5.48
CA GLU A 21 4.50 11.17 -4.99
C GLU A 21 3.60 12.41 -4.84
N ARG A 22 2.70 12.64 -5.80
CA ARG A 22 1.68 13.71 -5.66
C ARG A 22 0.78 13.50 -4.46
N ALA A 23 0.38 12.26 -4.19
CA ALA A 23 -0.46 11.95 -3.03
C ALA A 23 0.29 12.13 -1.70
N VAL A 24 1.56 11.74 -1.64
CA VAL A 24 2.43 11.96 -0.47
C VAL A 24 2.59 13.46 -0.20
N SER A 25 2.85 14.26 -1.23
CA SER A 25 3.00 15.71 -1.13
C SER A 25 1.70 16.38 -0.66
N ALA A 26 0.54 15.94 -1.16
CA ALA A 26 -0.75 16.43 -0.70
C ALA A 26 -1.02 16.08 0.77
N ALA A 27 -0.67 14.86 1.19
CA ALA A 27 -0.78 14.44 2.58
C ALA A 27 0.14 15.25 3.51
N ALA A 28 1.35 15.56 3.06
CA ALA A 28 2.32 16.35 3.81
C ALA A 28 1.90 17.81 3.98
N SER A 29 1.32 18.43 2.94
CA SER A 29 0.85 19.82 2.95
C SER A 29 -0.46 20.03 3.71
N GLY A 30 -1.12 18.98 4.19
CA GLY A 30 -2.42 19.08 4.86
C GLY A 30 -3.61 19.24 3.92
N ALA A 31 -3.41 19.15 2.60
CA ALA A 31 -4.49 19.16 1.61
C ALA A 31 -5.41 17.91 1.68
N GLY A 32 -5.06 16.98 2.57
CA GLY A 32 -5.74 15.72 2.73
C GLY A 32 -5.19 14.62 1.83
N THR A 33 -5.51 13.39 2.16
CA THR A 33 -5.21 12.23 1.32
C THR A 33 -6.41 11.29 1.30
N MET A 34 -6.52 10.51 0.24
CA MET A 34 -7.47 9.41 0.21
C MET A 34 -7.07 8.37 1.27
N HIS A 35 -8.06 7.91 2.04
CA HIS A 35 -7.87 6.94 3.12
C HIS A 35 -7.88 5.48 2.64
N ALA A 36 -8.24 5.23 1.39
CA ALA A 36 -8.24 3.89 0.81
C ALA A 36 -7.66 3.88 -0.62
N TRP A 37 -6.76 2.95 -0.87
CA TRP A 37 -6.06 2.76 -2.14
C TRP A 37 -6.13 1.31 -2.55
N LEU A 38 -6.27 1.05 -3.84
CA LEU A 38 -6.27 -0.29 -4.41
C LEU A 38 -5.16 -0.41 -5.44
N PHE A 39 -4.13 -1.18 -5.09
CA PHE A 39 -3.00 -1.50 -5.96
C PHE A 39 -3.32 -2.77 -6.73
N THR A 40 -3.40 -2.66 -8.04
CA THR A 40 -3.69 -3.78 -8.94
C THR A 40 -2.55 -4.03 -9.91
N GLY A 41 -2.45 -5.27 -10.36
CA GLY A 41 -1.47 -5.70 -11.34
C GLY A 41 -1.25 -7.21 -11.29
N PRO A 42 -0.85 -7.82 -12.40
CA PRO A 42 -0.62 -9.25 -12.45
C PRO A 42 0.50 -9.68 -11.48
N PRO A 43 0.62 -10.96 -11.16
CA PRO A 43 1.74 -11.47 -10.38
C PRO A 43 3.09 -10.99 -10.96
N GLY A 44 3.98 -10.51 -10.10
CA GLY A 44 5.27 -9.93 -10.52
C GLY A 44 5.22 -8.46 -10.96
N SER A 45 4.07 -7.79 -10.97
CA SER A 45 3.97 -6.37 -11.34
C SER A 45 4.55 -5.41 -10.30
N GLY A 46 4.85 -5.88 -9.08
CA GLY A 46 5.37 -5.05 -7.99
C GLY A 46 4.29 -4.33 -7.17
N ARG A 47 3.01 -4.75 -7.22
CA ARG A 47 1.91 -4.10 -6.47
C ARG A 47 2.16 -3.99 -4.97
N SER A 48 2.65 -5.06 -4.33
CA SER A 48 2.99 -5.06 -2.90
C SER A 48 4.22 -4.20 -2.61
N VAL A 49 5.17 -4.15 -3.53
CA VAL A 49 6.35 -3.27 -3.45
C VAL A 49 5.90 -1.80 -3.52
N ALA A 50 5.03 -1.46 -4.47
CA ALA A 50 4.50 -0.11 -4.62
C ALA A 50 3.70 0.35 -3.39
N ALA A 51 2.84 -0.52 -2.84
CA ALA A 51 2.09 -0.23 -1.63
C ALA A 51 3.01 -0.01 -0.42
N ARG A 52 4.09 -0.79 -0.30
CA ARG A 52 5.10 -0.66 0.75
C ARG A 52 5.94 0.60 0.60
N ALA A 53 6.37 0.93 -0.61
CA ALA A 53 7.06 2.16 -0.94
C ALA A 53 6.21 3.39 -0.60
N PHE A 54 4.92 3.35 -0.95
CA PHE A 54 3.97 4.40 -0.62
C PHE A 54 3.78 4.56 0.89
N ALA A 55 3.67 3.46 1.64
CA ALA A 55 3.64 3.49 3.10
C ALA A 55 4.89 4.14 3.69
N ALA A 56 6.09 3.79 3.20
CA ALA A 56 7.34 4.40 3.62
C ALA A 56 7.36 5.91 3.36
N ALA A 57 6.92 6.33 2.18
CA ALA A 57 6.88 7.75 1.81
C ALA A 57 5.88 8.56 2.64
N LEU A 58 4.70 8.00 2.98
CA LEU A 58 3.70 8.63 3.85
C LEU A 58 4.18 8.81 5.30
N LEU A 59 5.03 7.90 5.79
CA LEU A 59 5.56 7.92 7.16
C LEU A 59 6.89 8.67 7.26
N CYS A 60 7.52 8.95 6.14
CA CYS A 60 8.79 9.67 6.06
C CYS A 60 8.56 11.19 6.11
N GLY A 61 9.27 11.89 7.00
CA GLY A 61 9.23 13.37 7.07
C GLY A 61 9.73 14.06 5.79
N GLU A 62 10.55 13.38 5.01
CA GLU A 62 11.10 13.83 3.72
C GLU A 62 10.46 13.12 2.51
N GLN A 63 9.23 12.67 2.67
CA GLN A 63 8.42 12.11 1.58
C GLN A 63 9.06 10.92 0.83
N GLY A 64 9.84 10.10 1.53
CA GLY A 64 10.40 8.89 0.95
C GLY A 64 11.91 8.93 0.70
N CYS A 65 12.69 9.50 1.62
CA CYS A 65 14.16 9.62 1.49
C CYS A 65 14.90 8.27 1.42
N GLY A 66 14.28 7.16 1.81
CA GLY A 66 14.89 5.81 1.81
C GLY A 66 15.93 5.57 2.90
N GLN A 67 16.33 6.60 3.68
CA GLN A 67 17.45 6.52 4.62
C GLN A 67 17.07 6.74 6.09
N CYS A 68 15.91 7.31 6.38
CA CYS A 68 15.49 7.56 7.76
C CYS A 68 15.00 6.29 8.45
N ALA A 69 14.89 6.34 9.78
CA ALA A 69 14.44 5.22 10.59
C ALA A 69 13.07 4.67 10.13
N SER A 70 12.10 5.54 9.81
CA SER A 70 10.79 5.10 9.31
C SER A 70 10.91 4.33 7.99
N CYS A 71 11.71 4.81 7.03
CA CYS A 71 11.93 4.10 5.76
C CYS A 71 12.55 2.72 5.99
N HIS A 72 13.58 2.62 6.85
CA HIS A 72 14.20 1.34 7.20
C HIS A 72 13.25 0.39 7.91
N LEU A 73 12.46 0.86 8.87
CA LEU A 73 11.49 0.04 9.58
C LEU A 73 10.38 -0.48 8.65
N VAL A 74 9.92 0.34 7.70
CA VAL A 74 8.91 -0.11 6.71
C VAL A 74 9.52 -1.13 5.76
N ALA A 75 10.74 -0.91 5.27
CA ALA A 75 11.45 -1.86 4.41
C ALA A 75 11.65 -3.20 5.12
N ALA A 76 12.02 -3.19 6.39
CA ALA A 76 12.17 -4.39 7.23
C ALA A 76 10.83 -5.03 7.64
N GLY A 77 9.68 -4.39 7.38
CA GLY A 77 8.36 -4.88 7.79
C GLY A 77 8.09 -4.82 9.31
N THR A 78 8.81 -3.96 10.02
CA THR A 78 8.77 -3.86 11.50
C THR A 78 8.28 -2.51 12.03
N HIS A 79 7.80 -1.62 11.13
CA HIS A 79 7.30 -0.32 11.56
C HIS A 79 6.02 -0.46 12.39
N PRO A 80 5.95 0.09 13.62
CA PRO A 80 4.81 -0.13 14.53
C PRO A 80 3.49 0.43 13.98
N ASP A 81 3.54 1.43 13.09
CA ASP A 81 2.37 2.04 12.48
C ASP A 81 1.97 1.42 11.14
N VAL A 82 2.65 0.36 10.71
CA VAL A 82 2.30 -0.41 9.50
C VAL A 82 1.81 -1.79 9.90
N LEU A 83 0.54 -2.06 9.66
CA LEU A 83 -0.06 -3.38 9.83
C LEU A 83 0.01 -4.10 8.48
N LEU A 84 1.02 -4.93 8.30
CA LEU A 84 1.12 -5.81 7.14
C LEU A 84 0.28 -7.06 7.40
N VAL A 85 -0.71 -7.30 6.55
CA VAL A 85 -1.66 -8.40 6.73
C VAL A 85 -1.69 -9.28 5.50
N ARG A 86 -1.56 -10.58 5.76
CA ARG A 86 -1.65 -11.67 4.80
C ARG A 86 -2.71 -12.66 5.26
N PRO A 87 -3.32 -13.44 4.36
CA PRO A 87 -4.27 -14.45 4.79
C PRO A 87 -3.57 -15.55 5.61
N ASP A 88 -4.20 -16.01 6.70
CA ASP A 88 -3.70 -17.10 7.56
C ASP A 88 -3.83 -18.49 6.90
N GLY A 89 -4.10 -18.54 5.61
CA GLY A 89 -4.30 -19.73 4.82
C GLY A 89 -4.69 -19.35 3.40
N LEU A 90 -5.75 -19.96 2.87
CA LEU A 90 -6.22 -19.68 1.51
C LEU A 90 -7.04 -18.39 1.40
N SER A 91 -7.62 -17.90 2.50
CA SER A 91 -8.52 -16.75 2.50
C SER A 91 -8.52 -15.99 3.83
N TYR A 92 -8.96 -14.74 3.79
CA TYR A 92 -9.24 -13.96 4.99
C TYR A 92 -10.60 -14.32 5.59
N GLY A 93 -10.59 -14.75 6.86
CA GLY A 93 -11.80 -14.97 7.62
C GLY A 93 -12.34 -13.68 8.25
N VAL A 94 -13.63 -13.65 8.57
CA VAL A 94 -14.29 -12.48 9.20
C VAL A 94 -13.67 -12.11 10.55
N ARG A 95 -13.23 -13.08 11.33
CA ARG A 95 -12.59 -12.84 12.64
C ARG A 95 -11.28 -12.10 12.48
N GLN A 96 -10.38 -12.61 11.62
CA GLN A 96 -9.10 -11.97 11.32
C GLN A 96 -9.30 -10.53 10.83
N THR A 97 -10.28 -10.30 9.95
CA THR A 97 -10.57 -8.97 9.42
C THR A 97 -11.14 -8.02 10.49
N ARG A 98 -12.01 -8.49 11.36
CA ARG A 98 -12.53 -7.68 12.48
C ARG A 98 -11.44 -7.29 13.48
N ASP A 99 -10.56 -8.23 13.84
CA ASP A 99 -9.42 -7.95 14.71
C ASP A 99 -8.47 -6.93 14.08
N LEU A 100 -8.27 -7.03 12.76
CA LEU A 100 -7.49 -6.06 12.02
C LEU A 100 -8.13 -4.67 12.04
N VAL A 101 -9.44 -4.56 11.82
CA VAL A 101 -10.17 -3.28 11.85
C VAL A 101 -10.03 -2.62 13.22
N LEU A 102 -10.14 -3.38 14.31
CA LEU A 102 -9.94 -2.88 15.66
C LEU A 102 -8.50 -2.36 15.88
N LYS A 103 -7.50 -3.09 15.42
CA LYS A 103 -6.09 -2.65 15.47
C LYS A 103 -5.84 -1.41 14.62
N ALA A 104 -6.45 -1.33 13.45
CA ALA A 104 -6.34 -0.18 12.54
C ALA A 104 -6.95 1.09 13.15
N ALA A 105 -7.95 0.96 14.01
CA ALA A 105 -8.60 2.08 14.69
C ALA A 105 -7.75 2.72 15.81
N THR A 106 -6.63 2.09 16.19
CA THR A 106 -5.74 2.67 17.20
C THR A 106 -4.91 3.82 16.62
N ALA A 107 -4.64 4.83 17.45
CA ALA A 107 -3.79 5.95 17.02
C ALA A 107 -2.39 5.49 16.60
N PRO A 108 -1.75 6.14 15.61
CA PRO A 108 -0.35 5.86 15.28
C PRO A 108 0.57 6.20 16.46
N VAL A 109 1.68 5.44 16.57
CA VAL A 109 2.64 5.53 17.68
C VAL A 109 3.82 6.45 17.34
N LEU A 110 4.41 6.28 16.18
CA LEU A 110 5.61 7.03 15.75
C LEU A 110 5.29 7.99 14.62
N GLY A 111 4.43 7.58 13.70
CA GLY A 111 4.15 8.30 12.48
C GLY A 111 2.91 9.18 12.54
N ARG A 112 2.69 9.87 11.43
CA ARG A 112 1.49 10.68 11.21
C ARG A 112 0.25 9.84 10.91
N TRP A 113 0.46 8.65 10.32
CA TRP A 113 -0.57 7.78 9.80
C TRP A 113 -0.45 6.36 10.40
N ARG A 114 -1.58 5.73 10.64
CA ARG A 114 -1.71 4.28 10.78
C ARG A 114 -1.97 3.70 9.40
N ILE A 115 -1.12 2.82 8.92
CA ILE A 115 -1.23 2.23 7.58
C ILE A 115 -1.55 0.76 7.70
N VAL A 116 -2.58 0.33 6.98
CA VAL A 116 -2.93 -1.09 6.85
C VAL A 116 -2.61 -1.52 5.43
N LEU A 117 -1.62 -2.38 5.27
CA LEU A 117 -1.26 -2.99 4.01
C LEU A 117 -1.88 -4.38 3.96
N PHE A 118 -2.95 -4.51 3.17
CA PHE A 118 -3.78 -5.70 3.07
C PHE A 118 -3.46 -6.42 1.75
N GLU A 119 -2.58 -7.42 1.82
CA GLU A 119 -2.16 -8.18 0.64
C GLU A 119 -3.23 -9.20 0.22
N ASP A 120 -3.27 -9.54 -1.07
CA ASP A 120 -4.19 -10.51 -1.65
C ASP A 120 -5.67 -10.29 -1.22
N ALA A 121 -6.14 -9.05 -1.36
CA ALA A 121 -7.49 -8.65 -0.94
C ALA A 121 -8.61 -9.40 -1.69
N ASP A 122 -8.32 -9.95 -2.86
CA ASP A 122 -9.17 -10.86 -3.63
C ASP A 122 -9.50 -12.15 -2.88
N ARG A 123 -8.70 -12.52 -1.88
CA ARG A 123 -8.92 -13.70 -1.04
C ARG A 123 -9.80 -13.44 0.18
N ALA A 124 -10.38 -12.26 0.30
CA ALA A 124 -11.32 -11.97 1.37
C ALA A 124 -12.64 -12.72 1.15
N THR A 125 -13.12 -13.43 2.17
CA THR A 125 -14.49 -13.98 2.13
C THR A 125 -15.49 -12.83 2.06
N GLU A 126 -16.71 -13.09 1.60
CA GLU A 126 -17.77 -12.09 1.54
C GLU A 126 -17.98 -11.37 2.89
N GLN A 127 -17.97 -12.12 3.98
CA GLN A 127 -18.11 -11.58 5.33
C GLN A 127 -16.91 -10.73 5.75
N ALA A 128 -15.71 -11.13 5.35
CA ALA A 128 -14.49 -10.34 5.58
C ALA A 128 -14.50 -9.05 4.75
N ALA A 129 -14.90 -9.13 3.49
CA ALA A 129 -15.06 -7.97 2.60
C ALA A 129 -16.09 -6.96 3.15
N ASN A 130 -17.21 -7.44 3.71
CA ASN A 130 -18.21 -6.58 4.34
C ASN A 130 -17.68 -5.91 5.62
N ALA A 131 -16.85 -6.59 6.42
CA ALA A 131 -16.20 -5.99 7.58
C ALA A 131 -15.18 -4.91 7.17
N LEU A 132 -14.43 -5.17 6.11
CA LEU A 132 -13.48 -4.22 5.52
C LEU A 132 -14.18 -3.00 4.93
N LEU A 133 -15.31 -3.21 4.24
CA LEU A 133 -16.10 -2.14 3.65
C LEU A 133 -16.51 -1.09 4.69
N LYS A 134 -16.98 -1.52 5.86
CA LYS A 134 -17.34 -0.60 6.95
C LYS A 134 -16.16 0.27 7.40
N ALA A 135 -14.97 -0.33 7.51
CA ALA A 135 -13.76 0.40 7.90
C ALA A 135 -13.27 1.37 6.81
N ILE A 136 -13.60 1.11 5.53
CA ILE A 136 -13.30 1.99 4.41
C ILE A 136 -14.33 3.11 4.30
N GLU A 137 -15.60 2.85 4.59
CA GLU A 137 -16.68 3.86 4.57
C GLU A 137 -16.54 4.87 5.70
N GLU A 138 -16.21 4.39 6.89
CA GLU A 138 -16.07 5.18 8.11
C GLU A 138 -14.65 5.01 8.69
N PRO A 139 -13.63 5.56 8.01
CA PRO A 139 -12.24 5.34 8.41
C PRO A 139 -11.95 6.00 9.75
N SER A 140 -11.21 5.31 10.59
CA SER A 140 -10.66 5.91 11.81
C SER A 140 -9.71 7.06 11.45
N PRO A 141 -9.66 8.13 12.26
CA PRO A 141 -8.78 9.26 12.01
C PRO A 141 -7.33 8.82 11.79
N ARG A 142 -6.68 9.38 10.75
CA ARG A 142 -5.29 9.10 10.40
C ARG A 142 -4.99 7.64 10.01
N THR A 143 -6.00 6.88 9.59
CA THR A 143 -5.84 5.51 9.07
C THR A 143 -5.90 5.52 7.55
N ILE A 144 -4.94 4.83 6.91
CA ILE A 144 -4.88 4.66 5.46
C ILE A 144 -4.86 3.17 5.15
N TRP A 145 -5.75 2.74 4.27
CA TRP A 145 -5.88 1.37 3.78
C TRP A 145 -5.22 1.23 2.42
N LEU A 146 -4.27 0.32 2.29
CA LEU A 146 -3.57 -0.03 1.06
C LEU A 146 -3.93 -1.48 0.73
N LEU A 147 -4.87 -1.68 -0.18
CA LEU A 147 -5.33 -3.00 -0.61
C LEU A 147 -4.53 -3.42 -1.84
N CYS A 148 -4.13 -4.68 -1.92
CA CYS A 148 -3.44 -5.26 -3.07
C CYS A 148 -4.25 -6.43 -3.63
N ALA A 149 -4.53 -6.42 -4.94
CA ALA A 149 -5.22 -7.51 -5.64
C ALA A 149 -4.69 -7.65 -7.08
N PRO A 150 -4.79 -8.83 -7.71
CA PRO A 150 -4.39 -9.00 -9.10
C PRO A 150 -5.17 -8.09 -10.05
N TYR A 151 -6.48 -8.05 -9.92
CA TYR A 151 -7.37 -7.24 -10.74
C TYR A 151 -8.36 -6.47 -9.87
N ALA A 152 -8.78 -5.30 -10.35
CA ALA A 152 -9.77 -4.49 -9.62
C ALA A 152 -11.13 -5.21 -9.51
N ASP A 153 -11.49 -5.97 -10.53
CA ASP A 153 -12.76 -6.72 -10.59
C ASP A 153 -12.80 -7.92 -9.65
N ASP A 154 -11.68 -8.32 -9.07
CA ASP A 154 -11.62 -9.36 -8.03
C ASP A 154 -12.21 -8.89 -6.69
N LEU A 155 -12.38 -7.58 -6.51
CA LEU A 155 -13.00 -7.01 -5.32
C LEU A 155 -14.45 -6.58 -5.58
N PRO A 156 -15.32 -6.65 -4.55
CA PRO A 156 -16.68 -6.09 -4.63
C PRO A 156 -16.67 -4.64 -5.10
N THR A 157 -17.60 -4.29 -5.99
CA THR A 157 -17.74 -2.92 -6.52
C THR A 157 -17.87 -1.89 -5.40
N THR A 158 -18.49 -2.25 -4.27
CA THR A 158 -18.66 -1.42 -3.09
C THR A 158 -17.33 -0.99 -2.46
N ILE A 159 -16.33 -1.87 -2.42
CA ILE A 159 -14.97 -1.56 -1.96
C ILE A 159 -14.24 -0.75 -3.03
N ARG A 160 -14.26 -1.25 -4.26
CA ARG A 160 -13.53 -0.65 -5.39
C ARG A 160 -13.90 0.82 -5.62
N SER A 161 -15.20 1.15 -5.54
CA SER A 161 -15.69 2.52 -5.77
C SER A 161 -15.23 3.54 -4.72
N ARG A 162 -14.73 3.07 -3.56
CA ARG A 162 -14.23 3.90 -2.46
C ARG A 162 -12.70 3.97 -2.40
N CYS A 163 -12.03 3.21 -3.24
CA CYS A 163 -10.57 3.18 -3.30
C CYS A 163 -10.06 3.99 -4.49
N ARG A 164 -8.95 4.69 -4.30
CA ARG A 164 -8.18 5.24 -5.41
C ARG A 164 -7.38 4.11 -6.06
N LEU A 165 -7.63 3.91 -7.35
CA LEU A 165 -6.98 2.83 -8.10
C LEU A 165 -5.56 3.23 -8.50
N VAL A 166 -4.63 2.29 -8.30
CA VAL A 166 -3.24 2.33 -8.76
C VAL A 166 -2.99 1.06 -9.56
N THR A 167 -2.85 1.17 -10.87
CA THR A 167 -2.67 0.01 -11.75
C THR A 167 -1.22 -0.10 -12.18
N LEU A 168 -0.57 -1.18 -11.74
CA LEU A 168 0.79 -1.53 -12.15
C LEU A 168 0.74 -2.45 -13.38
N ARG A 169 1.74 -2.31 -14.22
CA ARG A 169 1.95 -3.17 -15.39
C ARG A 169 3.10 -4.14 -15.11
N THR A 170 3.13 -5.25 -15.82
CA THR A 170 4.33 -6.10 -15.82
C THR A 170 5.50 -5.28 -16.36
N PRO A 171 6.62 -5.18 -15.61
CA PRO A 171 7.80 -4.49 -16.11
C PRO A 171 8.28 -5.11 -17.44
N ARG A 172 8.76 -4.28 -18.34
CA ARG A 172 9.34 -4.77 -19.58
C ARG A 172 10.64 -5.54 -19.26
N THR A 173 10.92 -6.57 -20.02
CA THR A 173 12.09 -7.44 -19.82
C THR A 173 13.41 -6.67 -19.83
N ASP A 174 13.51 -5.62 -20.66
CA ASP A 174 14.66 -4.72 -20.73
C ASP A 174 14.82 -3.85 -19.48
N ALA A 175 13.75 -3.50 -18.80
CA ALA A 175 13.78 -2.77 -17.55
C ALA A 175 14.24 -3.67 -16.39
N VAL A 176 13.76 -4.92 -16.35
CA VAL A 176 14.19 -5.91 -15.36
C VAL A 176 15.67 -6.25 -15.52
N ALA A 177 16.14 -6.46 -16.75
CA ALA A 177 17.55 -6.74 -17.03
C ALA A 177 18.48 -5.63 -16.50
N ARG A 178 18.13 -4.36 -16.72
CA ARG A 178 18.92 -3.21 -16.20
C ARG A 178 18.99 -3.15 -14.69
N THR A 179 17.93 -3.57 -14.00
CA THR A 179 17.93 -3.61 -12.51
C THR A 179 18.86 -4.72 -12.02
N LEU A 180 18.81 -5.90 -12.64
CA LEU A 180 19.68 -7.02 -12.29
C LEU A 180 21.17 -6.72 -12.56
N GLU A 181 21.48 -6.05 -13.67
CA GLU A 181 22.84 -5.59 -13.98
C GLU A 181 23.38 -4.59 -12.95
N HIS A 182 22.48 -3.74 -12.39
CA HIS A 182 22.86 -2.76 -11.36
C HIS A 182 23.07 -3.40 -9.98
N GLU A 183 22.37 -4.50 -9.69
CA GLU A 183 22.51 -5.30 -8.47
C GLU A 183 23.67 -6.31 -8.51
N GLY A 184 24.34 -6.43 -9.64
CA GLY A 184 25.54 -7.27 -9.81
C GLY A 184 25.25 -8.77 -9.92
N VAL A 185 24.09 -9.14 -10.44
CA VAL A 185 23.71 -10.53 -10.76
C VAL A 185 23.88 -10.79 -12.25
#